data_1d0657f9cfb93307e029f760c3d69175
#
_entry.id   1d0657f9cfb93307e029f760c3d69175
#
_cell.length_a   1.000
_cell.length_b   1.000
_cell.length_c   1.000
_cell.angle_alpha   90.00
_cell.angle_beta   90.00
_cell.angle_gamma   90.00
#
_symmetry.space_group_name_H-M   'P 1'
#
loop_
_entity.id
_entity.type
_entity.pdbx_description
1 polymer ?
#
loop_
_entity_poly.entity_id
_entity_poly.type
_entity_poly.pdbx_seq_one_letter_code
_entity_poly.pdbx_strand_id
1 'polypeptide(L)'
;PTGFHQVIRFAASSDGVRIAYATSGDSGPPLVRAAHWMTHLEWDWRNGVYGPWIQGLSRRYRLLRYDGRGCGLSDRGIAMGTLDDEVRDLAAVVDAAGLQHFALFGRSQGSAISIRYAALNPDRVSHLILAGGFARGWMKRGERPPDAQQALAYWQLIEHGWAQNNAAFHQL
;
A
#
# COMPACT_ATOMS: atom_id res chain seq x y z
N PRO A 1 -30.02 5.11 1.11
CA PRO A 1 -28.66 4.69 1.41
C PRO A 1 -27.74 5.37 0.41
N THR A 2 -27.11 6.48 0.81
CA THR A 2 -26.03 7.11 0.06
C THR A 2 -24.86 6.17 0.08
N GLY A 3 -24.77 5.34 -0.96
CA GLY A 3 -23.68 4.37 -1.08
C GLY A 3 -22.37 5.13 -1.25
N PHE A 4 -21.44 4.91 -0.32
CA PHE A 4 -20.06 5.36 -0.52
C PHE A 4 -19.52 4.73 -1.80
N HIS A 5 -18.97 5.55 -2.68
CA HIS A 5 -18.26 5.04 -3.84
C HIS A 5 -16.81 5.47 -3.77
N GLN A 6 -15.97 4.69 -4.41
CA GLN A 6 -14.61 5.09 -4.73
C GLN A 6 -14.54 5.49 -6.21
N VAL A 7 -13.71 6.46 -6.50
CA VAL A 7 -13.38 6.86 -7.87
C VAL A 7 -11.94 6.41 -8.15
N ILE A 8 -11.78 5.49 -9.11
CA ILE A 8 -10.47 4.95 -9.49
C ILE A 8 -9.90 5.77 -10.64
N ARG A 9 -8.63 6.12 -10.54
CA ARG A 9 -7.83 6.85 -11.52
C ARG A 9 -6.43 6.25 -11.59
N PHE A 10 -5.61 6.76 -12.50
CA PHE A 10 -4.24 6.33 -12.70
C PHE A 10 -3.29 7.52 -12.68
N ALA A 11 -2.11 7.30 -12.12
CA ALA A 11 -0.97 8.22 -12.14
C ALA A 11 0.22 7.51 -12.78
N ALA A 12 1.09 8.26 -13.46
CA ALA A 12 2.35 7.73 -13.94
C ALA A 12 3.45 8.06 -12.92
N SER A 13 4.13 7.03 -12.42
CA SER A 13 5.36 7.18 -11.64
C SER A 13 6.47 7.73 -12.55
N SER A 14 7.51 8.32 -11.97
CA SER A 14 8.58 8.97 -12.74
C SER A 14 9.37 8.02 -13.65
N ASP A 15 9.28 6.72 -13.41
CA ASP A 15 9.85 5.66 -14.25
C ASP A 15 8.87 5.11 -15.30
N GLY A 16 7.69 5.73 -15.43
CA GLY A 16 6.66 5.38 -16.40
C GLY A 16 5.69 4.30 -15.94
N VAL A 17 5.87 3.71 -14.77
CA VAL A 17 4.93 2.71 -14.22
C VAL A 17 3.59 3.37 -13.90
N ARG A 18 2.51 2.79 -14.38
CA ARG A 18 1.16 3.27 -14.15
C ARG A 18 0.62 2.73 -12.84
N ILE A 19 0.28 3.63 -11.93
CA ILE A 19 -0.20 3.33 -10.58
C ILE A 19 -1.69 3.66 -10.49
N ALA A 20 -2.51 2.66 -10.15
CA ALA A 20 -3.92 2.84 -9.88
C ALA A 20 -4.13 3.41 -8.48
N TYR A 21 -4.94 4.46 -8.37
CA TYR A 21 -5.34 5.01 -7.08
C TYR A 21 -6.84 5.27 -7.02
N ALA A 22 -7.38 5.25 -5.82
CA ALA A 22 -8.79 5.52 -5.57
C ALA A 22 -8.95 6.62 -4.52
N THR A 23 -9.90 7.51 -4.78
CA THR A 23 -10.39 8.48 -3.81
C THR A 23 -11.77 8.10 -3.34
N SER A 24 -12.05 8.29 -2.05
CA SER A 24 -13.38 8.07 -1.45
C SER A 24 -13.57 8.99 -0.25
N GLY A 25 -14.84 9.31 0.05
CA GLY A 25 -15.19 10.31 1.06
C GLY A 25 -15.13 11.74 0.50
N ASP A 26 -16.22 12.50 0.76
CA ASP A 26 -16.45 13.82 0.16
C ASP A 26 -16.06 14.96 1.10
N SER A 27 -15.75 14.67 2.35
CA SER A 27 -15.49 15.67 3.39
C SER A 27 -14.36 15.25 4.34
N GLY A 28 -13.94 16.21 5.17
CA GLY A 28 -12.90 15.99 6.17
C GLY A 28 -11.48 16.19 5.64
N PRO A 29 -10.47 16.04 6.52
CA PRO A 29 -9.08 16.20 6.14
C PRO A 29 -8.62 15.09 5.20
N PRO A 30 -7.62 15.35 4.35
CA PRO A 30 -7.07 14.33 3.47
C PRO A 30 -6.25 13.30 4.27
N LEU A 31 -6.55 12.03 4.00
CA LEU A 31 -5.83 10.89 4.55
C LEU A 31 -5.33 10.02 3.39
N VAL A 32 -4.03 9.81 3.32
CA VAL A 32 -3.41 8.92 2.35
C VAL A 32 -3.02 7.62 3.04
N ARG A 33 -3.48 6.49 2.51
CA ARG A 33 -3.05 5.17 2.94
C ARG A 33 -1.99 4.65 1.98
N ALA A 34 -0.76 4.50 2.46
CA ALA A 34 0.30 3.88 1.70
C ALA A 34 -0.05 2.43 1.34
N ALA A 35 0.34 2.01 0.15
CA ALA A 35 0.18 0.63 -0.29
C ALA A 35 1.00 -0.32 0.61
N HIS A 36 0.61 -1.57 0.62
CA HIS A 36 1.38 -2.67 1.19
C HIS A 36 1.47 -3.80 0.15
N TRP A 37 2.18 -4.86 0.44
CA TRP A 37 2.56 -5.90 -0.52
C TRP A 37 1.41 -6.61 -1.26
N MET A 38 0.19 -6.53 -0.77
CA MET A 38 -1.00 -7.06 -1.43
C MET A 38 -2.12 -6.03 -1.34
N THR A 39 -2.31 -5.26 -2.40
CA THR A 39 -3.43 -4.33 -2.51
C THR A 39 -4.21 -4.60 -3.78
N HIS A 40 -5.51 -4.43 -3.71
CA HIS A 40 -6.38 -4.42 -4.86
C HIS A 40 -7.57 -3.52 -4.56
N LEU A 41 -7.61 -2.34 -5.17
CA LEU A 41 -8.60 -1.29 -4.87
C LEU A 41 -10.04 -1.77 -4.90
N GLU A 42 -10.42 -2.59 -5.88
CA GLU A 42 -11.79 -3.10 -5.99
C GLU A 42 -12.07 -4.25 -5.00
N TRP A 43 -11.13 -5.18 -4.84
CA TRP A 43 -11.29 -6.29 -3.90
C TRP A 43 -11.31 -5.82 -2.46
N ASP A 44 -10.39 -4.94 -2.08
CA ASP A 44 -10.34 -4.35 -0.74
C ASP A 44 -11.63 -3.62 -0.40
N TRP A 45 -12.24 -2.95 -1.39
CA TRP A 45 -13.50 -2.23 -1.22
C TRP A 45 -14.67 -3.15 -0.92
N ARG A 46 -14.71 -4.32 -1.55
CA ARG A 46 -15.80 -5.31 -1.45
C ARG A 46 -15.56 -6.36 -0.36
N ASN A 47 -14.31 -6.52 0.08
CA ASN A 47 -13.91 -7.51 1.05
C ASN A 47 -14.54 -7.26 2.42
N GLY A 48 -15.06 -8.33 3.07
CA GLY A 48 -15.73 -8.24 4.36
C GLY A 48 -14.83 -7.78 5.51
N VAL A 49 -13.50 -7.89 5.37
CA VAL A 49 -12.52 -7.46 6.38
C VAL A 49 -12.10 -6.01 6.15
N TYR A 50 -11.70 -5.66 4.92
CA TYR A 50 -11.17 -4.32 4.60
C TYR A 50 -12.25 -3.32 4.25
N GLY A 51 -13.32 -3.73 3.58
CA GLY A 51 -14.38 -2.83 3.11
C GLY A 51 -15.02 -1.99 4.21
N PRO A 52 -15.48 -2.57 5.33
CA PRO A 52 -16.06 -1.81 6.43
C PRO A 52 -15.08 -0.79 7.02
N TRP A 53 -13.80 -1.13 7.13
CA TRP A 53 -12.77 -0.25 7.63
C TRP A 53 -12.48 0.92 6.67
N ILE A 54 -12.35 0.64 5.37
CA ILE A 54 -12.17 1.65 4.32
C ILE A 54 -13.35 2.61 4.29
N GLN A 55 -14.58 2.08 4.31
CA GLN A 55 -15.79 2.88 4.33
C GLN A 55 -15.91 3.69 5.61
N GLY A 56 -15.50 3.13 6.76
CA GLY A 56 -15.45 3.86 8.03
C GLY A 56 -14.51 5.07 7.98
N LEU A 57 -13.35 4.92 7.38
CA LEU A 57 -12.42 6.03 7.14
C LEU A 57 -13.00 7.05 6.16
N SER A 58 -13.64 6.60 5.07
CA SER A 58 -14.22 7.47 4.06
C SER A 58 -15.38 8.35 4.58
N ARG A 59 -16.00 7.98 5.70
CA ARG A 59 -17.00 8.83 6.37
C ARG A 59 -16.41 10.06 7.06
N ARG A 60 -15.13 10.03 7.38
CA ARG A 60 -14.46 11.07 8.18
C ARG A 60 -13.34 11.78 7.46
N TYR A 61 -12.82 11.19 6.38
CA TYR A 61 -11.66 11.66 5.65
C TYR A 61 -11.90 11.63 4.15
N ARG A 62 -11.27 12.54 3.44
CA ARG A 62 -11.04 12.37 2.00
C ARG A 62 -9.90 11.36 1.86
N LEU A 63 -10.27 10.08 1.71
CA LEU A 63 -9.34 8.97 1.72
C LEU A 63 -8.77 8.73 0.32
N LEU A 64 -7.45 8.72 0.19
CA LEU A 64 -6.71 8.24 -0.97
C LEU A 64 -6.03 6.91 -0.65
N ARG A 65 -6.20 5.93 -1.53
CA ARG A 65 -5.53 4.63 -1.50
C ARG A 65 -5.00 4.33 -2.88
N TYR A 66 -3.98 3.51 -2.98
CA TYR A 66 -3.46 3.08 -4.28
C TYR A 66 -3.01 1.61 -4.23
N ASP A 67 -2.96 0.99 -5.38
CA ASP A 67 -2.34 -0.31 -5.57
C ASP A 67 -0.85 -0.11 -5.81
N GLY A 68 -0.01 -0.79 -5.04
CA GLY A 68 1.44 -0.77 -5.27
C GLY A 68 1.79 -1.29 -6.66
N ARG A 69 2.96 -0.93 -7.18
CA ARG A 69 3.49 -1.49 -8.44
C ARG A 69 3.47 -3.02 -8.41
N GLY A 70 3.10 -3.64 -9.50
CA GLY A 70 2.94 -5.09 -9.60
C GLY A 70 1.67 -5.64 -8.95
N CYS A 71 0.85 -4.83 -8.28
CA CYS A 71 -0.34 -5.25 -7.55
C CYS A 71 -1.63 -4.68 -8.13
N GLY A 72 -2.73 -5.34 -7.84
CA GLY A 72 -4.09 -4.87 -8.12
C GLY A 72 -4.32 -4.41 -9.54
N LEU A 73 -4.70 -3.16 -9.70
CA LEU A 73 -4.99 -2.50 -10.98
C LEU A 73 -3.79 -1.71 -11.54
N SER A 74 -2.68 -1.62 -10.78
CA SER A 74 -1.43 -1.03 -11.26
C SER A 74 -0.75 -1.94 -12.27
N ASP A 75 0.22 -1.39 -13.02
CA ASP A 75 0.97 -2.16 -14.01
C ASP A 75 1.61 -3.40 -13.39
N ARG A 76 1.50 -4.53 -14.11
CA ARG A 76 2.01 -5.85 -13.74
C ARG A 76 3.16 -6.26 -14.67
N GLY A 77 3.86 -7.33 -14.28
CA GLY A 77 4.96 -7.85 -15.10
C GLY A 77 6.20 -6.96 -15.09
N ILE A 78 6.28 -6.05 -14.12
CA ILE A 78 7.43 -5.19 -13.88
C ILE A 78 8.36 -5.82 -12.83
N ALA A 79 9.63 -5.46 -12.86
CA ALA A 79 10.56 -5.87 -11.81
C ALA A 79 10.11 -5.37 -10.44
N MET A 80 10.38 -6.17 -9.40
CA MET A 80 10.12 -5.71 -8.02
C MET A 80 10.87 -4.42 -7.75
N GLY A 81 10.11 -3.42 -7.28
CA GLY A 81 10.66 -2.12 -6.95
C GLY A 81 11.49 -2.12 -5.67
N THR A 82 12.35 -1.15 -5.57
CA THR A 82 13.02 -0.78 -4.31
C THR A 82 12.08 0.04 -3.43
N LEU A 83 12.45 0.28 -2.17
CA LEU A 83 11.70 1.20 -1.31
C LEU A 83 11.58 2.62 -1.93
N ASP A 84 12.63 3.07 -2.62
CA ASP A 84 12.60 4.40 -3.27
C ASP A 84 11.67 4.42 -4.48
N ASP A 85 11.48 3.30 -5.18
CA ASP A 85 10.47 3.15 -6.24
C ASP A 85 9.06 3.26 -5.67
N GLU A 86 8.78 2.58 -4.56
CA GLU A 86 7.47 2.63 -3.88
C GLU A 86 7.18 4.04 -3.32
N VAL A 87 8.20 4.75 -2.87
CA VAL A 87 8.09 6.17 -2.44
C VAL A 87 7.77 7.07 -3.62
N ARG A 88 8.37 6.83 -4.81
CA ARG A 88 8.03 7.57 -6.04
C ARG A 88 6.60 7.32 -6.48
N ASP A 89 6.10 6.09 -6.33
CA ASP A 89 4.70 5.76 -6.62
C ASP A 89 3.75 6.54 -5.71
N LEU A 90 4.04 6.57 -4.41
CA LEU A 90 3.27 7.39 -3.47
C LEU A 90 3.30 8.87 -3.86
N ALA A 91 4.47 9.42 -4.22
CA ALA A 91 4.59 10.79 -4.68
C ALA A 91 3.72 11.05 -5.92
N ALA A 92 3.79 10.17 -6.92
CA ALA A 92 3.01 10.29 -8.15
C ALA A 92 1.49 10.31 -7.89
N VAL A 93 0.98 9.46 -7.01
CA VAL A 93 -0.47 9.42 -6.74
C VAL A 93 -0.95 10.59 -5.91
N VAL A 94 -0.18 11.10 -4.94
CA VAL A 94 -0.58 12.28 -4.17
C VAL A 94 -0.52 13.57 -5.02
N ASP A 95 0.43 13.65 -5.95
CA ASP A 95 0.53 14.76 -6.90
C ASP A 95 -0.61 14.73 -7.91
N ALA A 96 -0.93 13.56 -8.48
CA ALA A 96 -2.05 13.39 -9.40
C ALA A 96 -3.40 13.67 -8.73
N ALA A 97 -3.51 13.42 -7.43
CA ALA A 97 -4.69 13.74 -6.63
C ALA A 97 -4.75 15.21 -6.16
N GLY A 98 -3.72 16.03 -6.45
CA GLY A 98 -3.63 17.42 -6.04
C GLY A 98 -3.47 17.64 -4.53
N LEU A 99 -2.96 16.64 -3.79
CA LEU A 99 -2.81 16.71 -2.35
C LEU A 99 -1.49 17.37 -1.97
N GLN A 100 -1.54 18.57 -1.40
CA GLN A 100 -0.36 19.31 -0.95
C GLN A 100 0.02 18.99 0.50
N HIS A 101 -0.97 18.81 1.38
CA HIS A 101 -0.77 18.57 2.79
C HIS A 101 -1.81 17.54 3.29
N PHE A 102 -1.37 16.43 3.91
CA PHE A 102 -2.22 15.30 4.26
C PHE A 102 -1.67 14.49 5.44
N ALA A 103 -2.56 13.77 6.14
CA ALA A 103 -2.16 12.71 7.05
C ALA A 103 -1.77 11.46 6.24
N LEU A 104 -0.66 10.82 6.63
CA LEU A 104 -0.14 9.63 5.96
C LEU A 104 -0.24 8.41 6.89
N PHE A 105 -0.94 7.38 6.43
CA PHE A 105 -1.15 6.14 7.15
C PHE A 105 -0.39 4.99 6.49
N GLY A 106 0.56 4.42 7.21
CA GLY A 106 1.31 3.23 6.84
C GLY A 106 0.96 2.03 7.70
N ARG A 107 0.58 0.92 7.07
CA ARG A 107 0.36 -0.36 7.75
C ARG A 107 1.36 -1.40 7.24
N SER A 108 1.95 -2.19 8.16
CA SER A 108 2.90 -3.25 7.79
C SER A 108 4.04 -2.70 6.92
N GLN A 109 4.28 -3.24 5.73
CA GLN A 109 5.25 -2.73 4.75
C GLN A 109 5.01 -1.26 4.36
N GLY A 110 3.76 -0.83 4.25
CA GLY A 110 3.40 0.57 4.00
C GLY A 110 3.95 1.55 5.03
N SER A 111 4.32 1.08 6.22
CA SER A 111 4.98 1.91 7.23
C SER A 111 6.38 2.35 6.79
N ALA A 112 7.15 1.47 6.16
CA ALA A 112 8.48 1.82 5.65
C ALA A 112 8.40 2.87 4.54
N ILE A 113 7.44 2.71 3.62
CA ILE A 113 7.15 3.69 2.56
C ILE A 113 6.78 5.04 3.17
N SER A 114 5.87 5.02 4.16
CA SER A 114 5.36 6.23 4.82
C SER A 114 6.46 6.97 5.58
N ILE A 115 7.30 6.26 6.32
CA ILE A 115 8.44 6.84 7.04
C ILE A 115 9.41 7.50 6.04
N ARG A 116 9.77 6.79 4.97
CA ARG A 116 10.71 7.30 3.97
C ARG A 116 10.14 8.52 3.25
N TYR A 117 8.86 8.46 2.86
CA TYR A 117 8.19 9.59 2.21
C TYR A 117 8.13 10.81 3.13
N ALA A 118 7.71 10.65 4.39
CA ALA A 118 7.62 11.75 5.36
C ALA A 118 8.97 12.39 5.66
N ALA A 119 10.04 11.59 5.72
CA ALA A 119 11.39 12.10 5.91
C ALA A 119 11.89 12.96 4.72
N LEU A 120 11.48 12.62 3.50
CA LEU A 120 11.84 13.35 2.27
C LEU A 120 10.91 14.55 2.02
N ASN A 121 9.69 14.55 2.57
CA ASN A 121 8.66 15.56 2.31
C ASN A 121 7.98 16.00 3.62
N PRO A 122 8.75 16.53 4.60
CA PRO A 122 8.21 16.84 5.93
C PRO A 122 7.09 17.89 5.89
N ASP A 123 7.15 18.83 4.95
CA ASP A 123 6.14 19.88 4.82
C ASP A 123 4.81 19.39 4.23
N ARG A 124 4.78 18.19 3.65
CA ARG A 124 3.57 17.60 3.05
C ARG A 124 2.82 16.68 4.02
N VAL A 125 3.47 16.18 5.07
CA VAL A 125 2.89 15.19 5.97
C VAL A 125 2.51 15.85 7.29
N SER A 126 1.21 16.09 7.49
CA SER A 126 0.70 16.70 8.71
C SER A 126 0.77 15.76 9.92
N HIS A 127 0.50 14.48 9.69
CA HIS A 127 0.53 13.42 10.70
C HIS A 127 1.01 12.13 10.06
N LEU A 128 1.91 11.44 10.72
CA LEU A 128 2.36 10.11 10.33
C LEU A 128 1.76 9.07 11.28
N ILE A 129 0.90 8.21 10.75
CA ILE A 129 0.20 7.16 11.50
C ILE A 129 0.78 5.82 11.06
N LEU A 130 1.33 5.05 11.99
CA LEU A 130 1.96 3.77 11.71
C LEU A 130 1.28 2.64 12.51
N ALA A 131 0.92 1.57 11.82
CA ALA A 131 0.28 0.40 12.42
C ALA A 131 0.99 -0.90 12.03
N GLY A 132 1.53 -1.60 13.02
CA GLY A 132 2.22 -2.88 12.81
C GLY A 132 3.43 -2.75 11.87
N GLY A 133 4.11 -1.60 11.91
CA GLY A 133 5.24 -1.29 11.07
C GLY A 133 6.57 -1.72 11.69
N PHE A 134 7.60 -1.73 10.86
CA PHE A 134 8.97 -2.02 11.26
C PHE A 134 9.95 -1.12 10.49
N ALA A 135 10.99 -0.65 11.18
CA ALA A 135 12.02 0.20 10.57
C ALA A 135 13.03 -0.60 9.73
N ARG A 136 13.22 -1.88 10.05
CA ARG A 136 14.11 -2.81 9.33
C ARG A 136 13.45 -4.17 9.21
N GLY A 137 13.54 -4.78 8.04
CA GLY A 137 13.13 -6.17 7.83
C GLY A 137 13.89 -7.11 8.78
N TRP A 138 13.27 -8.22 9.18
CA TRP A 138 13.81 -9.15 10.15
C TRP A 138 15.20 -9.69 9.77
N MET A 139 15.47 -9.92 8.49
CA MET A 139 16.78 -10.34 7.99
C MET A 139 17.91 -9.34 8.26
N LYS A 140 17.58 -8.05 8.45
CA LYS A 140 18.56 -6.97 8.68
C LYS A 140 18.63 -6.51 10.14
N ARG A 141 17.87 -7.13 11.04
CA ARG A 141 17.89 -6.77 12.47
C ARG A 141 19.03 -7.42 13.26
N GLY A 142 19.76 -8.34 12.67
CA GLY A 142 20.81 -9.11 13.36
C GLY A 142 20.28 -10.24 14.26
N GLU A 143 18.99 -10.29 14.50
CA GLU A 143 18.32 -11.35 15.25
C GLU A 143 17.71 -12.32 14.25
N ARG A 144 18.14 -13.55 14.25
CA ARG A 144 17.43 -14.62 13.55
C ARG A 144 16.18 -14.93 14.38
N PRO A 145 14.96 -14.86 13.80
CA PRO A 145 13.80 -15.38 14.51
C PRO A 145 14.05 -16.85 14.86
N PRO A 146 13.48 -17.37 15.96
CA PRO A 146 13.63 -18.77 16.37
C PRO A 146 13.37 -19.77 15.24
N ASP A 147 12.50 -19.40 14.31
CA ASP A 147 12.07 -20.20 13.15
C ASP A 147 12.60 -19.66 11.81
N ALA A 148 13.83 -19.11 11.78
CA ALA A 148 14.42 -18.52 10.57
C ALA A 148 14.41 -19.47 9.37
N GLN A 149 14.64 -20.77 9.60
CA GLN A 149 14.63 -21.79 8.56
C GLN A 149 13.19 -22.01 8.02
N GLN A 150 12.21 -22.03 8.90
CA GLN A 150 10.80 -22.15 8.54
C GLN A 150 10.33 -20.90 7.79
N ALA A 151 10.72 -19.71 8.23
CA ALA A 151 10.42 -18.46 7.55
C ALA A 151 11.03 -18.41 6.14
N LEU A 152 12.26 -18.86 5.95
CA LEU A 152 12.89 -18.95 4.64
C LEU A 152 12.18 -19.95 3.72
N ALA A 153 11.80 -21.12 4.23
CA ALA A 153 11.04 -22.11 3.47
C ALA A 153 9.66 -21.54 3.05
N TYR A 154 9.00 -20.80 3.93
CA TYR A 154 7.74 -20.13 3.63
C TYR A 154 7.89 -19.06 2.53
N TRP A 155 8.96 -18.24 2.58
CA TRP A 155 9.25 -17.27 1.54
C TRP A 155 9.55 -17.93 0.19
N GLN A 156 10.30 -19.00 0.17
CA GLN A 156 10.56 -19.78 -1.06
C GLN A 156 9.25 -20.35 -1.64
N LEU A 157 8.35 -20.83 -0.79
CA LEU A 157 7.05 -21.32 -1.22
C LEU A 157 6.22 -20.19 -1.84
N ILE A 158 6.22 -18.98 -1.25
CA ILE A 158 5.55 -17.81 -1.81
C ILE A 158 6.19 -17.43 -3.15
N GLU A 159 7.50 -17.31 -3.21
CA GLU A 159 8.24 -16.91 -4.40
C GLU A 159 7.96 -17.82 -5.61
N HIS A 160 7.93 -19.13 -5.38
CA HIS A 160 7.69 -20.12 -6.43
C HIS A 160 6.22 -20.44 -6.67
N GLY A 161 5.36 -20.18 -5.70
CA GLY A 161 3.92 -20.46 -5.78
C GLY A 161 3.05 -19.27 -6.17
N TRP A 162 3.56 -18.05 -6.06
CA TRP A 162 2.79 -16.85 -6.33
C TRP A 162 2.37 -16.76 -7.79
N ALA A 163 1.08 -16.51 -8.01
CA ALA A 163 0.45 -16.46 -9.33
C ALA A 163 0.60 -17.77 -10.18
N GLN A 164 1.06 -18.86 -9.57
CA GLN A 164 1.04 -20.19 -10.19
C GLN A 164 -0.21 -20.95 -9.74
N ASN A 165 -0.73 -21.81 -10.62
CA ASN A 165 -1.82 -22.71 -10.26
C ASN A 165 -1.28 -23.89 -9.41
N ASN A 166 -0.88 -23.58 -8.18
CA ASN A 166 -0.27 -24.52 -7.25
C ASN A 166 -1.24 -24.79 -6.07
N ALA A 167 -1.77 -26.01 -6.01
CA ALA A 167 -2.75 -26.41 -5.00
C ALA A 167 -2.20 -26.30 -3.57
N ALA A 168 -0.92 -26.56 -3.34
CA ALA A 168 -0.29 -26.42 -2.02
C ALA A 168 -0.21 -24.95 -1.57
N PHE A 169 0.03 -24.02 -2.51
CA PHE A 169 0.04 -22.59 -2.23
C PHE A 169 -1.36 -22.05 -1.91
N HIS A 170 -2.40 -22.60 -2.54
CA HIS A 170 -3.78 -22.17 -2.31
C HIS A 170 -4.35 -22.59 -0.94
N GLN A 171 -3.62 -23.44 -0.21
CA GLN A 171 -4.01 -23.89 1.14
C GLN A 171 -3.35 -23.05 2.26
N LEU A 172 -2.50 -22.10 1.94
CA LEU A 172 -1.87 -21.14 2.85
C LEU A 172 -2.69 -19.85 2.98
#